data_40d6bce2b642e2a24a0d385b81263f23
#
_entry.id   40d6bce2b642e2a24a0d385b81263f23
#
_cell.length_a   1.000
_cell.length_b   1.000
_cell.length_c   1.000
_cell.angle_alpha   90.00
_cell.angle_beta   90.00
_cell.angle_gamma   90.00
#
_symmetry.space_group_name_H-M   'P 1'
#
loop_
_entity.id
_entity.type
_entity.pdbx_description
1 polymer ?
#
loop_
_entity_poly.entity_id
_entity_poly.type
_entity_poly.pdbx_seq_one_letter_code
_entity_poly.pdbx_strand_id
1 'polypeptide(L)'
;RKQKDKYQIVAGERRYRAALMVGLETVPVVVKNYNTEEMTEVALVENLQREGLDPIEEALAYQGLMNTYKQTQEMISARLGRSRSYIANMMRLLKLAASVQKDLIEGDLTVGQARPLLALRSAAQQVEAAERIKEGELSARQAEQLVKAMMSKKTKAKETEEPHNTAEVRALVDRLKLSLGSPVSIKFRAGKKVQGKIEIAFSSESELERLIAYMDAQESTGEEETMEFRV
;
A
#
# COMPACT_ATOMS: atom_id res chain seq x y z
N ARG A 1 22.02 35.08 9.69
CA ARG A 1 23.27 34.61 10.33
C ARG A 1 24.32 35.68 10.24
N LYS A 2 25.01 35.98 11.34
CA LYS A 2 26.18 36.87 11.32
C LYS A 2 27.40 36.12 10.75
N GLN A 3 28.07 36.72 9.76
CA GLN A 3 29.26 36.15 9.14
C GLN A 3 30.30 37.24 9.05
N LYS A 4 31.23 37.28 10.02
CA LYS A 4 32.19 38.40 10.21
C LYS A 4 31.43 39.73 10.33
N ASP A 5 31.65 40.67 9.38
CA ASP A 5 30.97 41.97 9.37
C ASP A 5 29.71 42.04 8.51
N LYS A 6 29.24 40.90 8.01
CA LYS A 6 28.04 40.81 7.15
C LYS A 6 27.00 39.87 7.73
N TYR A 7 25.77 40.01 7.25
CA TYR A 7 24.67 39.12 7.60
C TYR A 7 24.28 38.30 6.37
N GLN A 8 24.06 37.04 6.56
CA GLN A 8 23.55 36.15 5.52
C GLN A 8 22.04 35.94 5.77
N ILE A 9 21.24 36.18 4.74
CA ILE A 9 19.80 35.93 4.77
C ILE A 9 19.58 34.42 4.80
N VAL A 10 18.80 33.93 5.74
CA VAL A 10 18.39 32.53 5.90
C VAL A 10 16.96 32.35 5.41
N ALA A 11 16.10 33.31 5.67
CA ALA A 11 14.69 33.34 5.29
C ALA A 11 14.26 34.79 5.00
N GLY A 12 13.28 34.97 4.10
CA GLY A 12 12.71 36.28 3.79
C GLY A 12 13.35 37.01 2.61
N GLU A 13 14.01 36.34 1.69
CA GLU A 13 14.64 36.90 0.48
C GLU A 13 13.69 37.81 -0.31
N ARG A 14 12.41 37.37 -0.51
CA ARG A 14 11.42 38.17 -1.25
C ARG A 14 11.11 39.50 -0.55
N ARG A 15 11.01 39.49 0.79
CA ARG A 15 10.78 40.72 1.59
C ARG A 15 11.97 41.65 1.51
N TYR A 16 13.18 41.11 1.55
CA TYR A 16 14.39 41.88 1.39
C TYR A 16 14.46 42.55 0.00
N ARG A 17 14.20 41.80 -1.08
CA ARG A 17 14.15 42.36 -2.44
C ARG A 17 13.07 43.43 -2.59
N ALA A 18 11.88 43.21 -2.02
CA ALA A 18 10.83 44.21 -2.05
C ALA A 18 11.24 45.51 -1.30
N ALA A 19 11.89 45.38 -0.13
CA ALA A 19 12.40 46.53 0.60
C ALA A 19 13.44 47.32 -0.22
N LEU A 20 14.34 46.64 -0.92
CA LEU A 20 15.30 47.29 -1.83
C LEU A 20 14.59 48.03 -2.99
N MET A 21 13.55 47.42 -3.57
CA MET A 21 12.81 48.03 -4.69
C MET A 21 12.05 49.30 -4.27
N VAL A 22 11.56 49.37 -3.03
CA VAL A 22 10.90 50.56 -2.50
C VAL A 22 11.86 51.56 -1.82
N GLY A 23 13.18 51.27 -1.87
CA GLY A 23 14.21 52.21 -1.33
C GLY A 23 14.24 52.32 0.20
N LEU A 24 13.82 51.26 0.93
CA LEU A 24 13.90 51.30 2.41
C LEU A 24 15.39 51.23 2.84
N GLU A 25 15.82 52.20 3.66
CA GLU A 25 17.18 52.22 4.21
C GLU A 25 17.41 51.16 5.28
N THR A 26 16.36 50.76 6.00
CA THR A 26 16.44 49.77 7.09
C THR A 26 15.25 48.86 7.06
N VAL A 27 15.45 47.61 7.49
CA VAL A 27 14.41 46.61 7.66
C VAL A 27 14.57 45.90 8.99
N PRO A 28 13.47 45.61 9.73
CA PRO A 28 13.54 44.85 10.95
C PRO A 28 13.92 43.40 10.67
N VAL A 29 14.93 42.91 11.38
CA VAL A 29 15.45 41.55 11.20
C VAL A 29 15.65 40.84 12.53
N VAL A 30 15.50 39.52 12.53
CA VAL A 30 15.86 38.66 13.66
C VAL A 30 17.21 38.02 13.36
N VAL A 31 18.24 38.40 14.13
CA VAL A 31 19.59 37.82 13.97
C VAL A 31 19.69 36.58 14.84
N LYS A 32 19.99 35.44 14.21
CA LYS A 32 20.27 34.17 14.87
C LYS A 32 21.60 33.61 14.45
N ASN A 33 22.27 32.91 15.36
CA ASN A 33 23.52 32.20 15.05
C ASN A 33 23.17 30.76 14.67
N TYR A 34 23.11 30.50 13.39
CA TYR A 34 22.95 29.16 12.84
C TYR A 34 24.27 28.62 12.31
N ASN A 35 24.56 27.34 12.53
CA ASN A 35 25.58 26.64 11.78
C ASN A 35 25.07 26.34 10.34
N THR A 36 25.92 25.74 9.51
CA THR A 36 25.54 25.49 8.10
C THR A 36 24.43 24.47 7.96
N GLU A 37 24.40 23.44 8.83
CA GLU A 37 23.36 22.42 8.85
C GLU A 37 22.01 22.99 9.26
N GLU A 38 21.99 23.74 10.35
CA GLU A 38 20.78 24.43 10.83
C GLU A 38 20.21 25.42 9.81
N MET A 39 21.08 26.11 9.05
CA MET A 39 20.64 26.99 7.97
C MET A 39 19.91 26.23 6.87
N THR A 40 20.46 25.10 6.42
CA THR A 40 19.85 24.28 5.39
C THR A 40 18.53 23.67 5.88
N GLU A 41 18.48 23.25 7.13
CA GLU A 41 17.25 22.78 7.77
C GLU A 41 16.16 23.85 7.79
N VAL A 42 16.49 25.06 8.23
CA VAL A 42 15.54 26.18 8.27
C VAL A 42 15.04 26.54 6.87
N ALA A 43 15.93 26.53 5.86
CA ALA A 43 15.56 26.78 4.47
C ALA A 43 14.62 25.68 3.92
N LEU A 44 14.86 24.40 4.28
CA LEU A 44 14.01 23.28 3.89
C LEU A 44 12.62 23.39 4.53
N VAL A 45 12.55 23.75 5.81
CA VAL A 45 11.28 23.97 6.53
C VAL A 45 10.51 25.17 5.97
N GLU A 46 11.21 26.28 5.64
CA GLU A 46 10.58 27.42 4.97
C GLU A 46 9.98 27.00 3.62
N ASN A 47 10.75 26.25 2.82
CA ASN A 47 10.27 25.76 1.55
C ASN A 47 9.03 24.84 1.69
N LEU A 48 9.00 23.97 2.72
CA LEU A 48 7.84 23.12 3.03
C LEU A 48 6.59 23.91 3.42
N GLN A 49 6.72 25.16 3.89
CA GLN A 49 5.61 26.04 4.22
C GLN A 49 5.11 26.85 3.01
N ARG A 50 5.74 26.71 1.86
CA ARG A 50 5.28 27.36 0.62
C ARG A 50 4.00 26.68 0.11
N GLU A 51 3.11 27.51 -0.41
CA GLU A 51 1.95 27.02 -1.17
C GLU A 51 2.41 26.53 -2.54
N GLY A 52 1.86 25.41 -2.99
CA GLY A 52 2.05 24.89 -4.34
C GLY A 52 3.20 23.89 -4.52
N LEU A 53 3.72 23.30 -3.45
CA LEU A 53 4.59 22.12 -3.56
C LEU A 53 3.80 20.93 -4.11
N ASP A 54 4.43 20.19 -5.02
CA ASP A 54 3.86 18.92 -5.44
C ASP A 54 4.01 17.85 -4.33
N PRO A 55 3.15 16.79 -4.36
CA PRO A 55 3.17 15.77 -3.32
C PRO A 55 4.49 15.01 -3.18
N ILE A 56 5.26 14.88 -4.24
CA ILE A 56 6.54 14.16 -4.24
C ILE A 56 7.64 15.06 -3.68
N GLU A 57 7.67 16.36 -4.03
CA GLU A 57 8.58 17.33 -3.42
C GLU A 57 8.35 17.41 -1.91
N GLU A 58 7.09 17.47 -1.46
CA GLU A 58 6.74 17.48 -0.03
C GLU A 58 7.24 16.21 0.67
N ALA A 59 7.04 15.04 0.05
CA ALA A 59 7.51 13.76 0.59
C ALA A 59 9.04 13.67 0.67
N LEU A 60 9.77 14.15 -0.35
CA LEU A 60 11.23 14.21 -0.37
C LEU A 60 11.78 15.14 0.72
N ALA A 61 11.13 16.28 0.94
CA ALA A 61 11.53 17.21 1.99
C ALA A 61 11.36 16.57 3.40
N TYR A 62 10.25 15.85 3.66
CA TYR A 62 10.11 15.08 4.90
C TYR A 62 11.19 14.00 5.05
N GLN A 63 11.50 13.29 3.98
CA GLN A 63 12.57 12.30 3.98
C GLN A 63 13.93 12.93 4.28
N GLY A 64 14.21 14.11 3.71
CA GLY A 64 15.42 14.89 3.98
C GLY A 64 15.54 15.29 5.46
N LEU A 65 14.44 15.80 6.06
CA LEU A 65 14.41 16.14 7.48
C LEU A 65 14.69 14.92 8.39
N MET A 66 14.17 13.74 8.05
CA MET A 66 14.39 12.53 8.82
C MET A 66 15.82 11.96 8.63
N ASN A 67 16.30 11.88 7.39
CA ASN A 67 17.57 11.21 7.09
C ASN A 67 18.77 12.08 7.44
N THR A 68 18.74 13.34 7.04
CA THR A 68 19.88 14.28 7.20
C THR A 68 19.89 14.90 8.60
N TYR A 69 18.72 15.38 9.08
CA TYR A 69 18.63 16.11 10.35
C TYR A 69 18.15 15.24 11.51
N LYS A 70 18.00 13.92 11.31
CA LYS A 70 17.61 12.94 12.34
C LYS A 70 16.31 13.27 13.07
N GLN A 71 15.43 14.06 12.44
CA GLN A 71 14.14 14.39 13.03
C GLN A 71 13.18 13.20 12.97
N THR A 72 12.37 13.05 14.03
CA THR A 72 11.28 12.06 14.02
C THR A 72 10.03 12.64 13.34
N GLN A 73 9.11 11.76 12.91
CA GLN A 73 7.82 12.19 12.35
C GLN A 73 7.02 13.05 13.35
N GLU A 74 7.16 12.78 14.64
CA GLU A 74 6.54 13.55 15.72
C GLU A 74 7.11 14.98 15.79
N MET A 75 8.42 15.12 15.69
CA MET A 75 9.08 16.44 15.71
C MET A 75 8.67 17.27 14.49
N ILE A 76 8.65 16.66 13.31
CA ILE A 76 8.22 17.30 12.06
C ILE A 76 6.74 17.69 12.16
N SER A 77 5.89 16.81 12.69
CA SER A 77 4.46 17.05 12.92
C SER A 77 4.21 18.26 13.81
N ALA A 78 4.88 18.33 14.96
CA ALA A 78 4.77 19.44 15.89
C ALA A 78 5.25 20.76 15.27
N ARG A 79 6.33 20.73 14.48
CA ARG A 79 6.94 21.92 13.87
C ARG A 79 6.14 22.51 12.72
N LEU A 80 5.51 21.64 11.90
CA LEU A 80 4.78 22.03 10.69
C LEU A 80 3.27 22.14 10.91
N GLY A 81 2.74 21.71 12.06
CA GLY A 81 1.30 21.66 12.32
C GLY A 81 0.55 20.64 11.47
N ARG A 82 1.27 19.64 10.90
CA ARG A 82 0.68 18.52 10.13
C ARG A 82 0.55 17.29 11.03
N SER A 83 -0.45 16.45 10.80
CA SER A 83 -0.56 15.21 11.57
C SER A 83 0.57 14.23 11.20
N ARG A 84 1.05 13.44 12.17
CA ARG A 84 2.03 12.37 11.94
C ARG A 84 1.59 11.41 10.84
N SER A 85 0.29 11.06 10.83
CA SER A 85 -0.28 10.18 9.81
C SER A 85 -0.23 10.80 8.40
N TYR A 86 -0.41 12.11 8.29
CA TYR A 86 -0.25 12.82 7.02
C TYR A 86 1.19 12.70 6.50
N ILE A 87 2.19 13.02 7.34
CA ILE A 87 3.61 12.93 6.98
C ILE A 87 3.98 11.51 6.56
N ALA A 88 3.56 10.50 7.33
CA ALA A 88 3.80 9.10 7.00
C ALA A 88 3.16 8.70 5.67
N ASN A 89 1.95 9.16 5.37
CA ASN A 89 1.28 8.88 4.10
C ASN A 89 1.98 9.56 2.92
N MET A 90 2.44 10.80 3.06
CA MET A 90 3.21 11.50 2.03
C MET A 90 4.51 10.76 1.73
N MET A 91 5.28 10.39 2.75
CA MET A 91 6.53 9.63 2.56
C MET A 91 6.32 8.27 1.89
N ARG A 92 5.17 7.64 2.08
CA ARG A 92 4.85 6.37 1.40
C ARG A 92 4.71 6.53 -0.11
N LEU A 93 4.35 7.72 -0.62
CA LEU A 93 4.24 7.98 -2.07
C LEU A 93 5.56 7.78 -2.80
N LEU A 94 6.71 7.97 -2.13
CA LEU A 94 8.03 7.70 -2.69
C LEU A 94 8.29 6.21 -3.01
N LYS A 95 7.42 5.29 -2.53
CA LYS A 95 7.48 3.87 -2.84
C LYS A 95 6.67 3.48 -4.09
N LEU A 96 5.95 4.41 -4.68
CA LEU A 96 5.23 4.19 -5.93
C LEU A 96 6.20 4.08 -7.11
N ALA A 97 5.75 3.43 -8.18
CA ALA A 97 6.49 3.40 -9.45
C ALA A 97 6.78 4.82 -9.96
N ALA A 98 7.94 5.01 -10.60
CA ALA A 98 8.39 6.34 -11.05
C ALA A 98 7.37 7.04 -11.99
N SER A 99 6.68 6.29 -12.86
CA SER A 99 5.62 6.84 -13.72
C SER A 99 4.44 7.35 -12.91
N VAL A 100 4.02 6.63 -11.85
CA VAL A 100 2.92 7.07 -10.97
C VAL A 100 3.31 8.29 -10.13
N GLN A 101 4.59 8.38 -9.72
CA GLN A 101 5.11 9.59 -9.08
C GLN A 101 5.07 10.79 -10.04
N LYS A 102 5.39 10.57 -11.32
CA LYS A 102 5.31 11.58 -12.35
C LYS A 102 3.87 12.08 -12.54
N ASP A 103 2.88 11.17 -12.61
CA ASP A 103 1.47 11.51 -12.69
C ASP A 103 1.01 12.38 -11.49
N LEU A 104 1.58 12.16 -10.29
CA LEU A 104 1.33 13.00 -9.10
C LEU A 104 1.93 14.40 -9.22
N ILE A 105 3.14 14.53 -9.81
CA ILE A 105 3.82 15.82 -10.04
C ILE A 105 3.06 16.64 -11.09
N GLU A 106 2.61 15.99 -12.17
CA GLU A 106 1.87 16.61 -13.28
C GLU A 106 0.41 16.94 -12.89
N GLY A 107 -0.09 16.38 -11.78
CA GLY A 107 -1.46 16.58 -11.31
C GLY A 107 -2.49 15.68 -11.97
N ASP A 108 -2.07 14.73 -12.81
CA ASP A 108 -2.93 13.74 -13.47
C ASP A 108 -3.57 12.76 -12.48
N LEU A 109 -2.90 12.56 -11.34
CA LEU A 109 -3.41 11.82 -10.21
C LEU A 109 -3.37 12.64 -8.93
N THR A 110 -4.41 12.52 -8.12
CA THR A 110 -4.43 13.07 -6.76
C THR A 110 -3.80 12.09 -5.76
N VAL A 111 -3.33 12.59 -4.62
CA VAL A 111 -2.82 11.77 -3.52
C VAL A 111 -3.84 10.71 -3.06
N GLY A 112 -5.13 11.07 -3.06
CA GLY A 112 -6.21 10.16 -2.69
C GLY A 112 -6.36 8.97 -3.65
N GLN A 113 -6.17 9.19 -4.95
CA GLN A 113 -6.21 8.15 -5.99
C GLN A 113 -4.95 7.29 -6.01
N ALA A 114 -3.78 7.88 -5.76
CA ALA A 114 -2.49 7.18 -5.80
C ALA A 114 -2.23 6.33 -4.55
N ARG A 115 -2.71 6.73 -3.37
CA ARG A 115 -2.46 6.03 -2.11
C ARG A 115 -2.89 4.55 -2.10
N PRO A 116 -4.04 4.15 -2.65
CA PRO A 116 -4.41 2.73 -2.76
C PRO A 116 -3.43 1.89 -3.57
N LEU A 117 -2.74 2.47 -4.57
CA LEU A 117 -1.77 1.78 -5.43
C LEU A 117 -0.59 1.20 -4.65
N LEU A 118 -0.28 1.75 -3.48
CA LEU A 118 0.75 1.23 -2.57
C LEU A 118 0.47 -0.20 -2.06
N ALA A 119 -0.76 -0.69 -2.16
CA ALA A 119 -1.10 -2.07 -1.83
C ALA A 119 -0.69 -3.06 -2.92
N LEU A 120 -0.45 -2.60 -4.15
CA LEU A 120 0.01 -3.42 -5.27
C LEU A 120 1.52 -3.62 -5.15
N ARG A 121 1.96 -4.88 -5.25
CA ARG A 121 3.36 -5.27 -5.04
C ARG A 121 4.26 -5.04 -6.26
N SER A 122 3.70 -5.01 -7.45
CA SER A 122 4.42 -4.87 -8.71
C SER A 122 4.28 -3.46 -9.26
N ALA A 123 5.39 -2.85 -9.69
CA ALA A 123 5.39 -1.56 -10.37
C ALA A 123 4.49 -1.59 -11.63
N ALA A 124 4.50 -2.68 -12.39
CA ALA A 124 3.63 -2.84 -13.57
C ALA A 124 2.13 -2.79 -13.20
N GLN A 125 1.74 -3.40 -12.06
CA GLN A 125 0.35 -3.32 -11.59
C GLN A 125 -0.03 -1.92 -11.11
N GLN A 126 0.91 -1.20 -10.49
CA GLN A 126 0.67 0.20 -10.08
C GLN A 126 0.44 1.09 -11.29
N VAL A 127 1.24 0.92 -12.35
CA VAL A 127 1.10 1.66 -13.62
C VAL A 127 -0.24 1.32 -14.30
N GLU A 128 -0.55 0.04 -14.46
CA GLU A 128 -1.83 -0.41 -15.04
C GLU A 128 -3.05 0.17 -14.29
N ALA A 129 -2.98 0.14 -12.95
CA ALA A 129 -4.06 0.70 -12.13
C ALA A 129 -4.14 2.23 -12.25
N ALA A 130 -3.00 2.93 -12.33
CA ALA A 130 -2.94 4.37 -12.52
C ALA A 130 -3.55 4.79 -13.87
N GLU A 131 -3.23 4.09 -14.95
CA GLU A 131 -3.82 4.32 -16.27
C GLU A 131 -5.34 4.15 -16.25
N ARG A 132 -5.85 3.07 -15.66
CA ARG A 132 -7.30 2.85 -15.52
C ARG A 132 -8.00 3.91 -14.68
N ILE A 133 -7.32 4.44 -13.65
CA ILE A 133 -7.86 5.52 -12.82
C ILE A 133 -7.97 6.81 -13.64
N LYS A 134 -6.95 7.14 -14.45
CA LYS A 134 -6.93 8.32 -15.31
C LYS A 134 -7.97 8.22 -16.43
N GLU A 135 -7.99 7.11 -17.17
CA GLU A 135 -8.94 6.88 -18.28
C GLU A 135 -10.40 6.87 -17.83
N GLY A 136 -10.67 6.31 -16.66
CA GLY A 136 -12.01 6.23 -16.07
C GLY A 136 -12.40 7.43 -15.22
N GLU A 137 -11.55 8.43 -15.07
CA GLU A 137 -11.73 9.59 -14.16
C GLU A 137 -12.21 9.15 -12.75
N LEU A 138 -11.64 8.06 -12.25
CA LEU A 138 -12.12 7.40 -11.03
C LEU A 138 -11.85 8.26 -9.79
N SER A 139 -12.85 8.41 -8.94
CA SER A 139 -12.70 9.00 -7.61
C SER A 139 -11.76 8.16 -6.71
N ALA A 140 -11.24 8.73 -5.63
CA ALA A 140 -10.37 8.01 -4.69
C ALA A 140 -11.02 6.73 -4.11
N ARG A 141 -12.35 6.72 -3.89
CA ARG A 141 -13.09 5.52 -3.44
C ARG A 141 -13.16 4.44 -4.51
N GLN A 142 -13.38 4.83 -5.78
CA GLN A 142 -13.38 3.90 -6.90
C GLN A 142 -11.98 3.34 -7.17
N ALA A 143 -10.93 4.14 -7.04
CA ALA A 143 -9.54 3.70 -7.10
C ALA A 143 -9.24 2.64 -6.03
N GLU A 144 -9.72 2.82 -4.80
CA GLU A 144 -9.58 1.83 -3.73
C GLU A 144 -10.31 0.52 -4.08
N GLN A 145 -11.52 0.59 -4.64
CA GLN A 145 -12.28 -0.58 -5.08
C GLN A 145 -11.59 -1.31 -6.24
N LEU A 146 -11.04 -0.56 -7.22
CA LEU A 146 -10.27 -1.12 -8.33
C LEU A 146 -9.07 -1.92 -7.82
N VAL A 147 -8.28 -1.32 -6.92
CA VAL A 147 -7.11 -1.99 -6.33
C VAL A 147 -7.50 -3.24 -5.57
N LYS A 148 -8.57 -3.20 -4.75
CA LYS A 148 -9.10 -4.38 -4.06
C LYS A 148 -9.51 -5.49 -5.04
N ALA A 149 -10.17 -5.14 -6.14
CA ALA A 149 -10.55 -6.09 -7.18
C ALA A 149 -9.33 -6.70 -7.88
N MET A 150 -8.29 -5.92 -8.18
CA MET A 150 -7.04 -6.40 -8.77
C MET A 150 -6.30 -7.35 -7.83
N MET A 151 -6.29 -7.07 -6.52
CA MET A 151 -5.72 -7.94 -5.50
C MET A 151 -6.50 -9.26 -5.36
N SER A 152 -7.84 -9.20 -5.34
CA SER A 152 -8.70 -10.39 -5.18
C SER A 152 -8.66 -11.32 -6.39
N LYS A 153 -8.55 -10.79 -7.62
CA LYS A 153 -8.36 -11.61 -8.83
C LYS A 153 -7.08 -12.42 -8.77
N LYS A 154 -6.00 -11.88 -8.20
CA LYS A 154 -4.72 -12.60 -8.06
C LYS A 154 -4.77 -13.68 -6.98
N THR A 155 -5.57 -13.51 -5.94
CA THR A 155 -5.80 -14.56 -4.94
C THR A 155 -6.59 -15.72 -5.56
N LYS A 156 -7.64 -15.43 -6.34
CA LYS A 156 -8.40 -16.45 -7.08
C LYS A 156 -7.58 -17.13 -8.19
N ALA A 157 -6.75 -16.37 -8.92
CA ALA A 157 -5.86 -16.96 -9.94
C ALA A 157 -4.75 -17.82 -9.32
N LYS A 158 -4.32 -17.52 -8.08
CA LYS A 158 -3.36 -18.37 -7.35
C LYS A 158 -4.00 -19.60 -6.71
N GLU A 159 -5.31 -19.55 -6.45
CA GLU A 159 -6.11 -20.71 -6.02
C GLU A 159 -6.48 -21.63 -7.19
N THR A 160 -6.39 -21.15 -8.46
CA THR A 160 -6.69 -21.93 -9.67
C THR A 160 -5.48 -22.57 -10.35
N GLU A 161 -4.26 -22.27 -9.91
CA GLU A 161 -3.03 -22.98 -10.36
C GLU A 161 -2.54 -23.93 -9.25
N GLU A 162 -3.39 -24.87 -8.82
CA GLU A 162 -2.91 -26.02 -8.07
C GLU A 162 -2.56 -27.15 -9.08
N PRO A 163 -1.35 -27.73 -8.99
CA PRO A 163 -0.89 -28.78 -9.92
C PRO A 163 -1.65 -30.10 -9.80
N HIS A 164 -2.68 -30.18 -9.00
CA HIS A 164 -3.48 -31.40 -8.77
C HIS A 164 -4.95 -31.27 -9.17
N ASN A 165 -5.31 -30.35 -10.07
CA ASN A 165 -6.68 -30.30 -10.61
C ASN A 165 -6.81 -31.30 -11.79
N THR A 166 -6.38 -32.54 -11.56
CA THR A 166 -6.51 -33.66 -12.52
C THR A 166 -7.97 -34.04 -12.66
N ALA A 167 -8.34 -34.65 -13.80
CA ALA A 167 -9.69 -35.20 -14.01
C ALA A 167 -10.11 -36.13 -12.87
N GLU A 168 -9.15 -36.85 -12.29
CA GLU A 168 -9.32 -37.74 -11.14
C GLU A 168 -9.82 -37.03 -9.87
N VAL A 169 -9.24 -35.88 -9.53
CA VAL A 169 -9.66 -35.09 -8.37
C VAL A 169 -11.08 -34.55 -8.56
N ARG A 170 -11.42 -34.11 -9.78
CA ARG A 170 -12.78 -33.66 -10.10
C ARG A 170 -13.78 -34.81 -9.97
N ALA A 171 -13.47 -35.96 -10.48
CA ALA A 171 -14.30 -37.15 -10.36
C ALA A 171 -14.50 -37.57 -8.89
N LEU A 172 -13.44 -37.43 -8.06
CA LEU A 172 -13.50 -37.70 -6.62
C LEU A 172 -14.41 -36.70 -5.90
N VAL A 173 -14.28 -35.41 -6.21
CA VAL A 173 -15.13 -34.34 -5.64
C VAL A 173 -16.61 -34.57 -6.03
N ASP A 174 -16.87 -34.90 -7.30
CA ASP A 174 -18.26 -35.12 -7.75
C ASP A 174 -18.87 -36.39 -7.13
N ARG A 175 -18.07 -37.46 -6.97
CA ARG A 175 -18.49 -38.66 -6.23
C ARG A 175 -18.82 -38.35 -4.76
N LEU A 176 -17.97 -37.57 -4.08
CA LEU A 176 -18.21 -37.14 -2.70
C LEU A 176 -19.45 -36.25 -2.57
N LYS A 177 -19.70 -35.33 -3.51
CA LYS A 177 -20.92 -34.52 -3.55
C LYS A 177 -22.18 -35.38 -3.66
N LEU A 178 -22.16 -36.40 -4.53
CA LEU A 178 -23.27 -37.30 -4.72
C LEU A 178 -23.53 -38.17 -3.47
N SER A 179 -22.47 -38.67 -2.82
CA SER A 179 -22.60 -39.52 -1.63
C SER A 179 -23.05 -38.72 -0.42
N LEU A 180 -22.53 -37.50 -0.20
CA LEU A 180 -22.81 -36.69 0.97
C LEU A 180 -24.04 -35.78 0.80
N GLY A 181 -24.45 -35.53 -0.46
CA GLY A 181 -25.55 -34.61 -0.75
C GLY A 181 -25.27 -33.16 -0.36
N SER A 182 -24.00 -32.80 -0.19
CA SER A 182 -23.53 -31.46 0.26
C SER A 182 -22.36 -31.00 -0.59
N PRO A 183 -22.14 -29.67 -0.77
CA PRO A 183 -21.01 -29.16 -1.51
C PRO A 183 -19.67 -29.52 -0.85
N VAL A 184 -18.80 -30.19 -1.61
CA VAL A 184 -17.46 -30.63 -1.18
C VAL A 184 -16.39 -29.91 -2.00
N SER A 185 -15.31 -29.49 -1.34
CA SER A 185 -14.11 -28.98 -1.97
C SER A 185 -12.84 -29.64 -1.38
N ILE A 186 -11.88 -29.97 -2.23
CA ILE A 186 -10.60 -30.55 -1.84
C ILE A 186 -9.52 -29.51 -2.16
N LYS A 187 -8.75 -29.09 -1.16
CA LYS A 187 -7.63 -28.16 -1.30
C LYS A 187 -6.32 -28.87 -0.97
N PHE A 188 -5.39 -28.86 -1.91
CA PHE A 188 -4.05 -29.44 -1.72
C PHE A 188 -3.08 -28.38 -1.21
N ARG A 189 -2.14 -28.78 -0.37
CA ARG A 189 -1.06 -27.95 0.09
C ARG A 189 0.18 -28.18 -0.78
N ALA A 190 0.73 -27.12 -1.37
CA ALA A 190 1.96 -27.23 -2.18
C ALA A 190 3.12 -27.73 -1.31
N GLY A 191 3.70 -28.89 -1.67
CA GLY A 191 4.84 -29.52 -0.94
C GLY A 191 5.26 -30.85 -1.54
N LYS A 192 6.38 -31.42 -1.02
CA LYS A 192 6.91 -32.74 -1.45
C LYS A 192 6.06 -33.93 -1.05
N LYS A 193 5.08 -33.77 -0.16
CA LYS A 193 4.12 -34.82 0.24
C LYS A 193 2.72 -34.35 -0.10
N VAL A 194 1.88 -35.27 -0.58
CA VAL A 194 0.47 -35.01 -0.85
C VAL A 194 -0.23 -34.75 0.49
N GLN A 195 -0.53 -33.51 0.77
CA GLN A 195 -1.29 -33.07 1.96
C GLN A 195 -2.40 -32.15 1.50
N GLY A 196 -3.57 -32.26 2.08
CA GLY A 196 -4.69 -31.44 1.70
C GLY A 196 -5.73 -31.32 2.80
N LYS A 197 -6.78 -30.55 2.50
CA LYS A 197 -7.94 -30.36 3.35
C LYS A 197 -9.19 -30.60 2.54
N ILE A 198 -10.10 -31.39 3.07
CA ILE A 198 -11.44 -31.58 2.53
C ILE A 198 -12.38 -30.65 3.33
N GLU A 199 -13.11 -29.81 2.62
CA GLU A 199 -14.09 -28.90 3.21
C GLU A 199 -15.48 -29.33 2.70
N ILE A 200 -16.41 -29.60 3.62
CA ILE A 200 -17.80 -29.94 3.35
C ILE A 200 -18.63 -28.77 3.87
N ALA A 201 -19.39 -28.13 3.00
CA ALA A 201 -20.28 -27.04 3.41
C ALA A 201 -21.64 -27.61 3.82
N PHE A 202 -22.21 -27.08 4.92
CA PHE A 202 -23.56 -27.40 5.38
C PHE A 202 -24.32 -26.10 5.67
N SER A 203 -25.66 -26.16 5.55
CA SER A 203 -26.55 -25.00 5.69
C SER A 203 -27.45 -25.05 6.92
N SER A 204 -27.52 -26.19 7.61
CA SER A 204 -28.34 -26.39 8.81
C SER A 204 -27.68 -27.37 9.78
N GLU A 205 -28.10 -27.32 11.04
CA GLU A 205 -27.65 -28.22 12.11
C GLU A 205 -28.03 -29.68 11.81
N SER A 206 -29.24 -29.91 11.31
CA SER A 206 -29.71 -31.23 10.88
C SER A 206 -28.89 -31.82 9.72
N GLU A 207 -28.38 -30.97 8.81
CA GLU A 207 -27.48 -31.41 7.74
C GLU A 207 -26.12 -31.82 8.30
N LEU A 208 -25.62 -31.08 9.29
CA LEU A 208 -24.36 -31.40 9.98
C LEU A 208 -24.48 -32.76 10.72
N GLU A 209 -25.55 -32.96 11.47
CA GLU A 209 -25.79 -34.24 12.17
C GLU A 209 -25.87 -35.42 11.21
N ARG A 210 -26.54 -35.25 10.06
CA ARG A 210 -26.61 -36.27 9.01
C ARG A 210 -25.22 -36.58 8.45
N LEU A 211 -24.37 -35.57 8.22
CA LEU A 211 -23.03 -35.78 7.72
C LEU A 211 -22.14 -36.51 8.74
N ILE A 212 -22.27 -36.19 10.02
CA ILE A 212 -21.54 -36.88 11.10
C ILE A 212 -21.98 -38.33 11.17
N ALA A 213 -23.28 -38.58 11.21
CA ALA A 213 -23.82 -39.96 11.26
C ALA A 213 -23.40 -40.81 10.03
N TYR A 214 -23.28 -40.17 8.85
CA TYR A 214 -22.79 -40.85 7.64
C TYR A 214 -21.30 -41.21 7.74
N MET A 215 -20.47 -40.35 8.34
CA MET A 215 -19.05 -40.64 8.55
C MET A 215 -18.84 -41.74 9.61
N ASP A 216 -19.59 -41.69 10.71
CA ASP A 216 -19.52 -42.70 11.79
C ASP A 216 -19.99 -44.08 11.30
N ALA A 217 -21.04 -44.14 10.45
CA ALA A 217 -21.52 -45.39 9.87
C ALA A 217 -20.52 -46.08 8.92
N GLN A 218 -19.61 -45.34 8.31
CA GLN A 218 -18.56 -45.90 7.45
C GLN A 218 -17.39 -46.48 8.26
N GLU A 219 -17.12 -46.01 9.47
CA GLU A 219 -16.10 -46.62 10.35
C GLU A 219 -16.47 -48.03 10.83
N SER A 220 -17.75 -48.35 10.89
CA SER A 220 -18.24 -49.68 11.33
C SER A 220 -18.27 -50.75 10.22
N THR A 221 -17.98 -50.37 8.94
CA THR A 221 -17.97 -51.29 7.79
C THR A 221 -16.56 -51.44 7.17
N GLY A 222 -15.50 -51.29 7.97
CA GLY A 222 -14.10 -51.36 7.53
C GLY A 222 -13.69 -52.79 7.15
N GLU A 223 -13.94 -53.20 5.91
CA GLU A 223 -13.09 -54.13 5.20
C GLU A 223 -12.08 -53.35 4.38
N GLU A 224 -10.80 -53.69 4.56
CA GLU A 224 -9.62 -53.03 4.00
C GLU A 224 -9.62 -53.12 2.45
N GLU A 225 -10.07 -52.07 1.77
CA GLU A 225 -9.66 -51.79 0.39
C GLU A 225 -8.48 -50.82 0.41
N THR A 226 -7.27 -51.39 0.41
CA THR A 226 -6.03 -50.63 0.17
C THR A 226 -6.01 -50.14 -1.26
N MET A 227 -6.36 -48.87 -1.51
CA MET A 227 -6.12 -48.21 -2.77
C MET A 227 -4.68 -47.76 -2.89
N GLU A 228 -3.89 -48.42 -3.77
CA GLU A 228 -2.57 -47.96 -4.19
C GLU A 228 -2.72 -46.77 -5.15
N PHE A 229 -2.27 -45.62 -4.74
CA PHE A 229 -2.08 -44.47 -5.65
C PHE A 229 -0.69 -44.57 -6.31
N ARG A 230 -0.65 -44.78 -7.62
CA ARG A 230 0.57 -44.56 -8.40
C ARG A 230 0.68 -43.10 -8.79
N VAL A 231 1.87 -42.51 -8.47
CA VAL A 231 2.28 -41.14 -8.80
C VAL A 231 2.76 -41.08 -10.25
#